data_310c62c9129f93b28c834ea18b223831
#
_entry.id   310c62c9129f93b28c834ea18b223831
#
_cell.length_a   1.000
_cell.length_b   1.000
_cell.length_c   1.000
_cell.angle_alpha   90.00
_cell.angle_beta   90.00
_cell.angle_gamma   90.00
#
_symmetry.space_group_name_H-M   'P 1'
#
loop_
_entity.id
_entity.type
_entity.pdbx_description
1 polymer ?
#
loop_
_entity_poly.entity_id
_entity_poly.type
_entity_poly.pdbx_seq_one_letter_code
_entity_poly.pdbx_strand_id
1 'polypeptide(L)'
;MNTKYSEEQGDGSFMKHLILASGSPRRRELMSQVGLDFTVVTSDADENIKEMEPEDYVRELSSIKAQSVLEQYADKDDSVIVIGADTIVYHKGEILTKPKDEEDAFRILKSLEGQIHQVYTGVTICSTHKNVSFYEKTDVWVYDMTDEEIRDYISTGEPVSYTHLRAHETGAYL
;
A
#
# COMPACT_ATOMS: atom_id res chain seq x y z
N MET A 1 -32.08 10.69 54.56
CA MET A 1 -31.95 11.45 53.32
C MET A 1 -30.76 10.88 52.57
N ASN A 2 -31.01 10.00 51.62
CA ASN A 2 -30.00 9.39 50.79
C ASN A 2 -29.98 10.11 49.45
N THR A 3 -28.91 10.81 49.19
CA THR A 3 -28.66 11.41 47.87
C THR A 3 -27.83 10.40 47.08
N LYS A 4 -28.47 9.72 46.11
CA LYS A 4 -27.83 8.90 45.11
C LYS A 4 -27.16 9.83 44.11
N TYR A 5 -25.83 9.82 44.07
CA TYR A 5 -25.08 10.29 42.89
C TYR A 5 -25.13 9.18 41.86
N SER A 6 -25.87 9.39 40.79
CA SER A 6 -25.78 8.62 39.57
C SER A 6 -24.54 9.10 38.83
N GLU A 7 -23.49 8.30 38.86
CA GLU A 7 -22.35 8.40 37.91
C GLU A 7 -22.87 7.99 36.53
N GLU A 8 -23.14 8.97 35.69
CA GLU A 8 -23.21 8.75 34.25
C GLU A 8 -21.78 8.49 33.80
N GLN A 9 -21.44 7.21 33.66
CA GLN A 9 -20.29 6.80 32.86
C GLN A 9 -20.64 7.11 31.41
N GLY A 10 -20.21 8.28 30.96
CA GLY A 10 -20.14 8.59 29.55
C GLY A 10 -19.18 7.60 28.92
N ASP A 11 -19.71 6.65 28.14
CA ASP A 11 -18.93 5.84 27.18
C ASP A 11 -18.34 6.81 26.15
N GLY A 12 -17.14 7.29 26.45
CA GLY A 12 -16.33 8.12 25.55
C GLY A 12 -15.73 7.26 24.45
N SER A 13 -16.56 6.51 23.74
CA SER A 13 -16.19 5.92 22.47
C SER A 13 -15.99 7.04 21.46
N PHE A 14 -14.80 7.65 21.48
CA PHE A 14 -14.35 8.49 20.39
C PHE A 14 -14.30 7.61 19.14
N MET A 15 -15.33 7.68 18.32
CA MET A 15 -15.35 7.02 17.02
C MET A 15 -14.22 7.60 16.18
N LYS A 16 -13.14 6.87 16.06
CA LYS A 16 -11.99 7.27 15.24
C LYS A 16 -12.39 7.20 13.78
N HIS A 17 -12.15 8.28 13.06
CA HIS A 17 -12.40 8.36 11.63
C HIS A 17 -11.18 7.83 10.88
N LEU A 18 -11.30 6.62 10.34
CA LEU A 18 -10.23 5.98 9.59
C LEU A 18 -10.28 6.38 8.12
N ILE A 19 -9.17 6.85 7.58
CA ILE A 19 -9.03 7.27 6.17
C ILE A 19 -7.94 6.43 5.50
N LEU A 20 -8.26 5.85 4.34
CA LEU A 20 -7.29 5.22 3.46
C LEU A 20 -6.80 6.23 2.42
N ALA A 21 -5.54 6.64 2.53
CA ALA A 21 -4.87 7.54 1.60
C ALA A 21 -4.38 6.78 0.36
N SER A 22 -5.31 6.20 -0.42
CA SER A 22 -4.95 5.40 -1.59
C SER A 22 -6.10 5.25 -2.59
N GLY A 23 -5.81 5.46 -3.87
CA GLY A 23 -6.73 5.15 -4.97
C GLY A 23 -6.77 3.67 -5.37
N SER A 24 -5.95 2.80 -4.77
CA SER A 24 -5.84 1.39 -5.16
C SER A 24 -7.09 0.59 -4.80
N PRO A 25 -7.78 -0.05 -5.78
CA PRO A 25 -8.92 -0.92 -5.52
C PRO A 25 -8.55 -2.11 -4.61
N ARG A 26 -7.36 -2.67 -4.79
CA ARG A 26 -6.86 -3.81 -4.01
C ARG A 26 -6.73 -3.47 -2.52
N ARG A 27 -6.20 -2.29 -2.19
CA ARG A 27 -6.06 -1.85 -0.79
C ARG A 27 -7.42 -1.61 -0.14
N ARG A 28 -8.39 -1.05 -0.89
CA ARG A 28 -9.78 -0.93 -0.41
C ARG A 28 -10.40 -2.28 -0.09
N GLU A 29 -10.20 -3.24 -0.99
CA GLU A 29 -10.69 -4.61 -0.79
C GLU A 29 -10.08 -5.25 0.47
N LEU A 30 -8.76 -5.16 0.65
CA LEU A 30 -8.07 -5.67 1.85
C LEU A 30 -8.60 -5.05 3.15
N MET A 31 -8.79 -3.72 3.18
CA MET A 31 -9.36 -3.03 4.34
C MET A 31 -10.79 -3.51 4.65
N SER A 32 -11.60 -3.72 3.61
CA SER A 32 -12.96 -4.24 3.75
C SER A 32 -12.98 -5.69 4.25
N GLN A 33 -12.06 -6.54 3.78
CA GLN A 33 -11.95 -7.94 4.21
C GLN A 33 -11.67 -8.09 5.71
N VAL A 34 -10.95 -7.14 6.31
CA VAL A 34 -10.69 -7.14 7.75
C VAL A 34 -11.80 -6.43 8.55
N GLY A 35 -12.89 -6.02 7.91
CA GLY A 35 -14.07 -5.48 8.57
C GLY A 35 -13.88 -4.06 9.13
N LEU A 36 -12.98 -3.27 8.57
CA LEU A 36 -12.78 -1.88 8.98
C LEU A 36 -13.72 -0.95 8.23
N ASP A 37 -14.36 -0.02 8.95
CA ASP A 37 -15.07 1.11 8.37
C ASP A 37 -14.07 2.23 8.08
N PHE A 38 -14.00 2.70 6.84
CA PHE A 38 -13.04 3.72 6.42
C PHE A 38 -13.57 4.58 5.27
N THR A 39 -13.02 5.78 5.15
CA THR A 39 -13.20 6.66 4.00
C THR A 39 -11.97 6.57 3.09
N VAL A 40 -12.17 6.70 1.78
CA VAL A 40 -11.06 6.76 0.81
C VAL A 40 -10.83 8.19 0.39
N VAL A 41 -9.58 8.65 0.52
CA VAL A 41 -9.10 9.95 0.02
C VAL A 41 -7.79 9.72 -0.70
N THR A 42 -7.69 10.11 -1.96
CA THR A 42 -6.44 10.02 -2.72
C THR A 42 -5.49 11.14 -2.32
N SER A 43 -4.22 10.82 -2.20
CA SER A 43 -3.16 11.81 -2.01
C SER A 43 -2.77 12.42 -3.35
N ASP A 44 -2.64 13.73 -3.40
CA ASP A 44 -2.09 14.48 -4.54
C ASP A 44 -0.63 14.92 -4.28
N ALA A 45 0.04 14.30 -3.31
CA ALA A 45 1.41 14.63 -2.96
C ALA A 45 2.38 14.30 -4.09
N ASP A 46 3.44 15.10 -4.20
CA ASP A 46 4.56 14.82 -5.09
C ASP A 46 5.31 13.57 -4.58
N GLU A 47 5.32 12.54 -5.41
CA GLU A 47 6.01 11.27 -5.15
C GLU A 47 7.46 11.26 -5.66
N ASN A 48 7.98 12.39 -6.10
CA ASN A 48 9.35 12.51 -6.58
C ASN A 48 10.33 12.61 -5.40
N ILE A 49 10.79 11.46 -4.93
CA ILE A 49 11.75 11.37 -3.83
C ILE A 49 13.13 10.93 -4.34
N LYS A 50 14.15 11.16 -3.53
CA LYS A 50 15.51 10.74 -3.86
C LYS A 50 15.62 9.22 -3.89
N GLU A 51 16.56 8.74 -4.68
CA GLU A 51 16.95 7.33 -4.71
C GLU A 51 17.49 6.92 -3.32
N MET A 52 17.00 5.81 -2.81
CA MET A 52 17.35 5.23 -1.51
C MET A 52 17.08 3.71 -1.53
N GLU A 53 17.44 3.02 -0.45
CA GLU A 53 17.17 1.59 -0.31
C GLU A 53 15.65 1.30 -0.40
N PRO A 54 15.23 0.17 -0.98
CA PRO A 54 13.82 -0.14 -1.25
C PRO A 54 12.89 -0.04 -0.03
N GLU A 55 13.36 -0.48 1.13
CA GLU A 55 12.63 -0.41 2.39
C GLU A 55 12.39 1.01 2.88
N ASP A 56 13.36 1.89 2.71
CA ASP A 56 13.22 3.30 3.05
C ASP A 56 12.35 4.03 2.04
N TYR A 57 12.49 3.68 0.76
CA TYR A 57 11.71 4.24 -0.34
C TYR A 57 10.21 4.04 -0.14
N VAL A 58 9.76 2.81 0.16
CA VAL A 58 8.32 2.54 0.37
C VAL A 58 7.79 3.15 1.66
N ARG A 59 8.61 3.23 2.72
CA ARG A 59 8.23 3.91 3.97
C ARG A 59 8.06 5.40 3.75
N GLU A 60 8.96 6.04 3.03
CA GLU A 60 8.88 7.47 2.71
C GLU A 60 7.65 7.78 1.86
N LEU A 61 7.41 7.04 0.77
CA LEU A 61 6.23 7.23 -0.07
C LEU A 61 4.92 7.00 0.68
N SER A 62 4.85 5.96 1.51
CA SER A 62 3.66 5.71 2.33
C SER A 62 3.42 6.84 3.33
N SER A 63 4.50 7.41 3.90
CA SER A 63 4.45 8.54 4.84
C SER A 63 3.97 9.81 4.15
N ILE A 64 4.53 10.16 3.01
CA ILE A 64 4.13 11.31 2.19
C ILE A 64 2.63 11.25 1.87
N LYS A 65 2.14 10.09 1.40
CA LYS A 65 0.72 9.87 1.10
C LYS A 65 -0.18 10.04 2.32
N ALA A 66 0.21 9.46 3.45
CA ALA A 66 -0.58 9.55 4.67
C ALA A 66 -0.61 10.99 5.24
N GLN A 67 0.54 11.66 5.27
CA GLN A 67 0.65 13.01 5.81
C GLN A 67 -0.10 14.04 4.96
N SER A 68 0.03 13.98 3.63
CA SER A 68 -0.70 14.86 2.71
C SER A 68 -2.22 14.81 2.89
N VAL A 69 -2.76 13.62 3.20
CA VAL A 69 -4.19 13.48 3.50
C VAL A 69 -4.50 13.94 4.92
N LEU A 70 -3.65 13.63 5.91
CA LEU A 70 -3.86 14.08 7.29
C LEU A 70 -3.94 15.60 7.41
N GLU A 71 -3.10 16.33 6.70
CA GLU A 71 -3.06 17.80 6.69
C GLU A 71 -4.41 18.41 6.27
N GLN A 72 -5.20 17.73 5.44
CA GLN A 72 -6.53 18.21 5.03
C GLN A 72 -7.57 18.15 6.16
N TYR A 73 -7.31 17.38 7.20
CA TYR A 73 -8.22 17.10 8.32
C TYR A 73 -7.69 17.59 9.67
N ALA A 74 -6.39 17.83 9.84
CA ALA A 74 -5.74 18.10 11.13
C ALA A 74 -6.38 19.23 11.95
N ASP A 75 -6.84 20.29 11.29
CA ASP A 75 -7.48 21.43 11.93
C ASP A 75 -8.98 21.23 12.23
N LYS A 76 -9.57 20.14 11.75
CA LYS A 76 -11.03 19.92 11.76
C LYS A 76 -11.45 18.78 12.68
N ASP A 77 -10.65 17.76 12.78
CA ASP A 77 -11.00 16.53 13.49
C ASP A 77 -9.75 15.81 14.04
N ASP A 78 -9.54 15.89 15.33
CA ASP A 78 -8.43 15.26 16.05
C ASP A 78 -8.61 13.73 16.21
N SER A 79 -9.78 13.20 15.86
CA SER A 79 -10.06 11.76 15.87
C SER A 79 -9.61 11.03 14.61
N VAL A 80 -9.11 11.74 13.59
CA VAL A 80 -8.70 11.17 12.31
C VAL A 80 -7.44 10.33 12.44
N ILE A 81 -7.49 9.15 11.83
CA ILE A 81 -6.33 8.27 11.59
C ILE A 81 -6.24 8.02 10.09
N VAL A 82 -5.09 8.29 9.52
CA VAL A 82 -4.84 8.07 8.09
C VAL A 82 -3.89 6.90 7.89
N ILE A 83 -4.23 6.02 6.96
CA ILE A 83 -3.37 4.93 6.49
C ILE A 83 -2.92 5.25 5.06
N GLY A 84 -1.63 5.46 4.89
CA GLY A 84 -0.96 5.53 3.60
C GLY A 84 -0.21 4.23 3.31
N ALA A 85 -0.12 3.86 2.05
CA ALA A 85 0.67 2.72 1.65
C ALA A 85 1.27 2.92 0.26
N ASP A 86 2.44 2.32 0.04
CA ASP A 86 3.08 2.23 -1.26
C ASP A 86 3.66 0.84 -1.50
N THR A 87 3.76 0.43 -2.76
CA THR A 87 4.28 -0.90 -3.14
C THR A 87 5.16 -0.77 -4.37
N ILE A 88 6.36 -1.31 -4.29
CA ILE A 88 7.31 -1.38 -5.41
C ILE A 88 7.74 -2.81 -5.67
N VAL A 89 8.16 -3.05 -6.91
CA VAL A 89 8.90 -4.26 -7.31
C VAL A 89 10.37 -3.89 -7.43
N TYR A 90 11.23 -4.70 -6.82
CA TYR A 90 12.67 -4.53 -6.85
C TYR A 90 13.33 -5.75 -7.46
N HIS A 91 14.14 -5.55 -8.49
CA HIS A 91 14.82 -6.63 -9.20
C HIS A 91 16.22 -6.21 -9.63
N LYS A 92 17.21 -7.03 -9.31
CA LYS A 92 18.63 -6.83 -9.70
C LYS A 92 19.19 -5.43 -9.40
N GLY A 93 18.82 -4.84 -8.28
CA GLY A 93 19.34 -3.54 -7.87
C GLY A 93 18.50 -2.35 -8.36
N GLU A 94 17.37 -2.58 -9.03
CA GLU A 94 16.55 -1.53 -9.61
C GLU A 94 15.10 -1.62 -9.13
N ILE A 95 14.49 -0.46 -8.88
CA ILE A 95 13.04 -0.34 -8.65
C ILE A 95 12.36 -0.33 -10.02
N LEU A 96 11.50 -1.32 -10.27
CA LEU A 96 10.70 -1.38 -11.48
C LEU A 96 9.47 -0.49 -11.34
N THR A 97 9.39 0.52 -12.20
CA THR A 97 8.25 1.45 -12.26
C THR A 97 7.14 0.90 -13.17
N LYS A 98 5.98 1.57 -13.16
CA LYS A 98 4.89 1.23 -14.08
C LYS A 98 5.40 1.32 -15.53
N PRO A 99 5.08 0.32 -16.39
CA PRO A 99 5.48 0.35 -17.78
C PRO A 99 4.87 1.55 -18.51
N LYS A 100 5.62 2.12 -19.43
CA LYS A 100 5.23 3.28 -20.23
C LYS A 100 4.31 2.91 -21.39
N ASP A 101 4.51 1.71 -21.92
CA ASP A 101 3.80 1.14 -23.05
C ASP A 101 3.89 -0.40 -23.03
N GLU A 102 3.29 -1.08 -24.00
CA GLU A 102 3.28 -2.54 -24.10
C GLU A 102 4.67 -3.15 -24.29
N GLU A 103 5.56 -2.50 -25.03
CA GLU A 103 6.93 -2.99 -25.25
C GLU A 103 7.76 -2.86 -23.96
N ASP A 104 7.58 -1.81 -23.20
CA ASP A 104 8.21 -1.65 -21.89
C ASP A 104 7.65 -2.68 -20.90
N ALA A 105 6.34 -2.94 -20.91
CA ALA A 105 5.71 -4.01 -20.15
C ALA A 105 6.31 -5.39 -20.50
N PHE A 106 6.46 -5.68 -21.79
CA PHE A 106 7.07 -6.92 -22.25
C PHE A 106 8.51 -7.06 -21.76
N ARG A 107 9.31 -6.00 -21.89
CA ARG A 107 10.71 -5.98 -21.43
C ARG A 107 10.81 -6.26 -19.92
N ILE A 108 9.95 -5.63 -19.13
CA ILE A 108 9.92 -5.80 -17.68
C ILE A 108 9.53 -7.25 -17.33
N LEU A 109 8.42 -7.76 -17.87
CA LEU A 109 7.95 -9.12 -17.60
C LEU A 109 8.99 -10.17 -18.02
N LYS A 110 9.61 -9.97 -19.17
CA LYS A 110 10.70 -10.84 -19.66
C LYS A 110 11.92 -10.83 -18.74
N SER A 111 12.21 -9.73 -18.08
CA SER A 111 13.30 -9.65 -17.11
C SER A 111 13.02 -10.38 -15.78
N LEU A 112 11.74 -10.59 -15.46
CA LEU A 112 11.28 -11.28 -14.25
C LEU A 112 11.07 -12.78 -14.47
N GLU A 113 10.91 -13.22 -15.72
CA GLU A 113 10.67 -14.61 -16.11
C GLU A 113 11.73 -15.54 -15.52
N GLY A 114 11.29 -16.65 -14.90
CA GLY A 114 12.14 -17.68 -14.30
C GLY A 114 13.01 -17.18 -13.15
N GLN A 115 12.75 -16.00 -12.60
CA GLN A 115 13.60 -15.38 -11.59
C GLN A 115 12.84 -14.97 -10.34
N ILE A 116 13.60 -14.78 -9.27
CA ILE A 116 13.09 -14.20 -8.01
C ILE A 116 13.27 -12.69 -8.07
N HIS A 117 12.23 -11.98 -7.72
CA HIS A 117 12.28 -10.54 -7.45
C HIS A 117 11.67 -10.25 -6.07
N GLN A 118 11.85 -9.05 -5.56
CA GLN A 118 11.31 -8.62 -4.29
C GLN A 118 10.16 -7.65 -4.49
N VAL A 119 9.11 -7.82 -3.69
CA VAL A 119 8.03 -6.85 -3.55
C VAL A 119 8.14 -6.23 -2.17
N TYR A 120 8.25 -4.90 -2.13
CA TYR A 120 8.26 -4.15 -0.89
C TYR A 120 6.96 -3.37 -0.78
N THR A 121 6.32 -3.44 0.37
CA THR A 121 5.14 -2.63 0.69
C THR A 121 5.40 -1.83 1.95
N GLY A 122 5.43 -0.51 1.84
CA GLY A 122 5.48 0.40 2.98
C GLY A 122 4.07 0.78 3.42
N VAL A 123 3.87 0.87 4.73
CA VAL A 123 2.63 1.31 5.35
C VAL A 123 2.94 2.35 6.41
N THR A 124 2.23 3.46 6.37
CA THR A 124 2.27 4.50 7.40
C THR A 124 0.89 4.73 7.96
N ILE A 125 0.78 4.69 9.29
CA ILE A 125 -0.43 5.02 10.04
C ILE A 125 -0.13 6.28 10.84
N CYS A 126 -0.83 7.36 10.58
CA CYS A 126 -0.60 8.63 11.25
C CYS A 126 -1.89 9.29 11.76
N SER A 127 -1.73 10.07 12.81
CA SER A 127 -2.71 11.00 13.36
C SER A 127 -1.98 12.27 13.75
N THR A 128 -2.69 13.29 14.25
CA THR A 128 -2.09 14.52 14.81
C THR A 128 -1.10 14.26 15.95
N HIS A 129 -1.21 13.11 16.64
CA HIS A 129 -0.41 12.78 17.82
C HIS A 129 0.65 11.73 17.62
N LYS A 130 0.49 10.84 16.62
CA LYS A 130 1.37 9.69 16.46
C LYS A 130 1.52 9.30 14.99
N ASN A 131 2.75 8.91 14.65
CA ASN A 131 3.11 8.34 13.36
C ASN A 131 3.83 7.01 13.57
N VAL A 132 3.41 5.98 12.82
CA VAL A 132 4.05 4.66 12.78
C VAL A 132 4.22 4.27 11.33
N SER A 133 5.46 3.97 10.94
CA SER A 133 5.78 3.52 9.59
C SER A 133 6.57 2.21 9.64
N PHE A 134 6.20 1.27 8.80
CA PHE A 134 6.85 -0.03 8.67
C PHE A 134 6.79 -0.51 7.22
N TYR A 135 7.49 -1.59 6.90
CA TYR A 135 7.43 -2.23 5.60
C TYR A 135 7.39 -3.75 5.73
N GLU A 136 6.89 -4.38 4.69
CA GLU A 136 6.97 -5.82 4.47
C GLU A 136 7.70 -6.09 3.16
N LYS A 137 8.52 -7.14 3.15
CA LYS A 137 9.25 -7.62 1.99
C LYS A 137 8.82 -9.05 1.68
N THR A 138 8.48 -9.32 0.42
CA THR A 138 8.13 -10.65 -0.07
C THR A 138 9.03 -11.01 -1.26
N ASP A 139 9.65 -12.18 -1.22
CA ASP A 139 10.31 -12.73 -2.39
C ASP A 139 9.27 -13.45 -3.25
N VAL A 140 9.22 -13.10 -4.52
CA VAL A 140 8.25 -13.61 -5.49
C VAL A 140 9.00 -14.28 -6.63
N TRP A 141 8.66 -15.54 -6.92
CA TRP A 141 9.19 -16.25 -8.07
C TRP A 141 8.19 -16.25 -9.22
N VAL A 142 8.63 -15.80 -10.40
CA VAL A 142 7.85 -15.84 -11.63
C VAL A 142 8.24 -17.11 -12.41
N TYR A 143 7.23 -17.86 -12.85
CA TYR A 143 7.45 -19.01 -13.71
C TYR A 143 8.08 -18.63 -15.05
N ASP A 144 8.73 -19.61 -15.71
CA ASP A 144 9.12 -19.47 -17.11
C ASP A 144 7.87 -19.23 -17.96
N MET A 145 7.94 -18.24 -18.82
CA MET A 145 6.86 -17.85 -19.73
C MET A 145 7.41 -17.73 -21.16
N THR A 146 6.63 -18.16 -22.12
CA THR A 146 6.94 -17.88 -23.52
C THR A 146 6.65 -16.43 -23.87
N ASP A 147 7.26 -15.92 -24.93
CA ASP A 147 6.98 -14.55 -25.42
C ASP A 147 5.50 -14.36 -25.78
N GLU A 148 4.83 -15.43 -26.23
CA GLU A 148 3.41 -15.42 -26.56
C GLU A 148 2.56 -15.26 -25.30
N GLU A 149 2.84 -16.02 -24.23
CA GLU A 149 2.14 -15.91 -22.94
C GLU A 149 2.32 -14.52 -22.31
N ILE A 150 3.51 -13.92 -22.43
CA ILE A 150 3.75 -12.55 -21.95
C ILE A 150 2.90 -11.55 -22.74
N ARG A 151 2.86 -11.65 -24.07
CA ARG A 151 2.07 -10.76 -24.92
C ARG A 151 0.56 -10.94 -24.70
N ASP A 152 0.10 -12.16 -24.54
CA ASP A 152 -1.30 -12.46 -24.20
C ASP A 152 -1.68 -11.82 -22.86
N TYR A 153 -0.83 -11.93 -21.85
CA TYR A 153 -1.06 -11.29 -20.55
C TYR A 153 -1.15 -9.75 -20.68
N ILE A 154 -0.24 -9.12 -21.42
CA ILE A 154 -0.27 -7.68 -21.65
C ILE A 154 -1.57 -7.27 -22.36
N SER A 155 -2.04 -8.07 -23.34
CA SER A 155 -3.25 -7.78 -24.11
C SER A 155 -4.54 -7.81 -23.30
N THR A 156 -4.54 -8.44 -22.10
CA THR A 156 -5.71 -8.45 -21.22
C THR A 156 -6.04 -7.06 -20.69
N GLY A 157 -5.09 -6.12 -20.79
CA GLY A 157 -5.24 -4.77 -20.25
C GLY A 157 -5.35 -4.76 -18.71
N GLU A 158 -5.15 -5.92 -18.07
CA GLU A 158 -4.99 -5.93 -16.63
C GLU A 158 -3.83 -4.99 -16.30
N PRO A 159 -4.04 -4.04 -15.36
CA PRO A 159 -2.96 -3.18 -14.97
C PRO A 159 -1.79 -4.07 -14.61
N VAL A 160 -0.62 -3.84 -15.19
CA VAL A 160 0.61 -4.54 -14.87
C VAL A 160 0.99 -4.17 -13.44
N SER A 161 0.11 -4.58 -12.55
CA SER A 161 0.37 -4.73 -11.13
C SER A 161 1.06 -6.08 -11.05
N TYR A 162 2.38 -6.06 -10.98
CA TYR A 162 3.24 -7.24 -10.90
C TYR A 162 2.82 -8.23 -9.80
N THR A 163 1.82 -7.87 -8.99
CA THR A 163 1.23 -8.68 -7.92
C THR A 163 0.20 -9.70 -8.41
N HIS A 164 -0.22 -9.67 -9.70
CA HIS A 164 -1.17 -10.62 -10.29
C HIS A 164 -0.54 -11.69 -11.18
N LEU A 165 0.74 -11.56 -11.50
CA LEU A 165 1.47 -12.68 -12.08
C LEU A 165 1.31 -13.88 -11.16
N ARG A 166 1.04 -15.07 -11.71
CA ARG A 166 0.92 -16.33 -10.95
C ARG A 166 2.21 -16.55 -10.16
N ALA A 167 2.29 -15.89 -9.02
CA ALA A 167 3.36 -16.04 -8.06
C ALA A 167 2.97 -17.16 -7.10
N HIS A 168 3.82 -18.17 -6.98
CA HIS A 168 3.81 -18.99 -5.79
C HIS A 168 4.47 -18.18 -4.68
N GLU A 169 3.66 -17.72 -3.72
CA GLU A 169 4.22 -17.31 -2.45
C GLU A 169 4.95 -18.54 -1.89
N THR A 170 6.26 -18.44 -1.77
CA THR A 170 7.00 -19.38 -0.94
C THR A 170 6.70 -19.02 0.51
N GLY A 171 5.50 -19.42 0.96
CA GLY A 171 5.12 -19.33 2.37
C GLY A 171 6.11 -20.15 3.18
N ALA A 172 6.90 -19.47 4.01
CA ALA A 172 7.59 -20.13 5.08
C ALA A 172 6.50 -20.74 5.99
N TYR A 173 6.30 -22.04 5.90
CA TYR A 173 5.57 -22.77 6.92
C TYR A 173 6.42 -22.74 8.20
N LEU A 174 5.96 -21.99 9.20
CA LEU A 174 6.32 -22.18 10.60
C LEU A 174 5.39 -23.20 11.22
#